data_e25c1e6249dbc0ce4ed9bf97f72c1347
#
_entry.id   e25c1e6249dbc0ce4ed9bf97f72c1347
#
_cell.length_a   1.000
_cell.length_b   1.000
_cell.length_c   1.000
_cell.angle_alpha   90.00
_cell.angle_beta   90.00
_cell.angle_gamma   90.00
#
_symmetry.space_group_name_H-M   'P 1'
#
loop_
_entity.id
_entity.type
_entity.pdbx_description
1 polymer ?
#
loop_
_entity_poly.entity_id
_entity_poly.type
_entity_poly.pdbx_seq_one_letter_code
_entity_poly.pdbx_strand_id
1 'polypeptide(L)'
;IVFYSMYGHVYRLAEAISEGVEEVAPGSSRLLQVPELVPQDVLDRTGAAKIRAEFSHVPVASPDRLAEADAIIFGTPTRFGNMCSQMKNFLDQTGALWASGALIGKVGSVFTSTASQHGGQETTITSFHVTLLHHGMIVVGPLFGKETFDDDRDLGRLPLRFINPCRA
;
A
#
# COMPACT_ATOMS: atom_id res chain seq x y z
N ILE A 1 -3.96 6.58 0.86
CA ILE A 1 -3.53 5.17 0.71
C ILE A 1 -3.77 4.77 -0.73
N VAL A 2 -2.72 4.37 -1.45
CA VAL A 2 -2.78 3.97 -2.86
C VAL A 2 -2.41 2.49 -2.94
N PHE A 3 -3.29 1.66 -3.48
CA PHE A 3 -3.06 0.22 -3.48
C PHE A 3 -3.47 -0.46 -4.80
N TYR A 4 -2.88 -1.63 -5.04
CA TYR A 4 -3.39 -2.60 -5.99
C TYR A 4 -3.72 -3.92 -5.28
N SER A 5 -4.87 -4.49 -5.59
CA SER A 5 -5.28 -5.79 -5.07
C SER A 5 -5.97 -6.62 -6.15
N MET A 6 -5.50 -7.85 -6.39
CA MET A 6 -6.14 -8.77 -7.35
C MET A 6 -7.18 -9.66 -6.65
N TYR A 7 -6.86 -10.16 -5.46
CA TYR A 7 -7.68 -11.12 -4.71
C TYR A 7 -8.13 -10.59 -3.33
N GLY A 8 -8.25 -9.26 -3.17
CA GLY A 8 -8.80 -8.63 -1.97
C GLY A 8 -7.85 -8.49 -0.78
N HIS A 9 -6.76 -9.27 -0.67
CA HIS A 9 -5.91 -9.27 0.51
C HIS A 9 -5.26 -7.90 0.79
N VAL A 10 -4.66 -7.28 -0.23
CA VAL A 10 -4.06 -5.94 -0.08
C VAL A 10 -5.14 -4.89 0.16
N TYR A 11 -6.34 -5.05 -0.41
CA TYR A 11 -7.47 -4.16 -0.15
C TYR A 11 -7.89 -4.19 1.33
N ARG A 12 -8.05 -5.37 1.92
CA ARG A 12 -8.38 -5.50 3.35
C ARG A 12 -7.33 -4.88 4.26
N LEU A 13 -6.04 -4.99 3.89
CA LEU A 13 -4.97 -4.30 4.59
C LEU A 13 -5.11 -2.78 4.47
N ALA A 14 -5.44 -2.29 3.26
CA ALA A 14 -5.63 -0.86 3.01
C ALA A 14 -6.82 -0.31 3.82
N GLU A 15 -7.91 -1.08 3.97
CA GLU A 15 -9.05 -0.72 4.81
C GLU A 15 -8.63 -0.60 6.28
N ALA A 16 -7.96 -1.61 6.83
CA ALA A 16 -7.50 -1.60 8.21
C ALA A 16 -6.53 -0.44 8.50
N ILE A 17 -5.64 -0.12 7.55
CA ILE A 17 -4.75 1.05 7.66
C ILE A 17 -5.58 2.35 7.63
N SER A 18 -6.57 2.42 6.76
CA SER A 18 -7.47 3.59 6.67
C SER A 18 -8.23 3.83 7.98
N GLU A 19 -8.76 2.75 8.58
CA GLU A 19 -9.41 2.81 9.89
C GLU A 19 -8.45 3.36 10.96
N GLY A 20 -7.20 2.85 11.02
CA GLY A 20 -6.20 3.35 11.96
C GLY A 20 -5.82 4.82 11.73
N VAL A 21 -5.79 5.29 10.48
CA VAL A 21 -5.59 6.73 10.19
C VAL A 21 -6.78 7.55 10.68
N GLU A 22 -8.02 7.08 10.44
CA GLU A 22 -9.23 7.77 10.87
C GLU A 22 -9.38 7.84 12.41
N GLU A 23 -8.86 6.85 13.15
CA GLU A 23 -8.82 6.91 14.63
C GLU A 23 -7.95 8.07 15.14
N VAL A 24 -6.86 8.38 14.44
CA VAL A 24 -5.88 9.40 14.85
C VAL A 24 -6.21 10.78 14.25
N ALA A 25 -6.63 10.80 13.00
CA ALA A 25 -6.91 12.01 12.23
C ALA A 25 -8.20 11.84 11.42
N PRO A 26 -9.37 12.03 12.04
CA PRO A 26 -10.65 11.84 11.38
C PRO A 26 -10.82 12.69 10.11
N GLY A 27 -11.29 12.07 9.03
CA GLY A 27 -11.53 12.72 7.74
C GLY A 27 -10.27 12.93 6.90
N SER A 28 -9.10 12.41 7.32
CA SER A 28 -7.84 12.59 6.60
C SER A 28 -7.47 11.40 5.70
N SER A 29 -8.11 10.25 5.85
CA SER A 29 -7.81 9.08 5.03
C SER A 29 -8.56 9.08 3.70
N ARG A 30 -7.84 8.71 2.64
CA ARG A 30 -8.42 8.45 1.30
C ARG A 30 -7.86 7.16 0.74
N LEU A 31 -8.74 6.24 0.35
CA LEU A 31 -8.39 5.02 -0.37
C LEU A 31 -8.48 5.26 -1.88
N LEU A 32 -7.44 4.88 -2.61
CA LEU A 32 -7.40 4.93 -4.07
C LEU A 32 -6.82 3.62 -4.59
N GLN A 33 -7.48 3.01 -5.59
CA GLN A 33 -6.95 1.81 -6.23
C GLN A 33 -6.18 2.16 -7.52
N VAL A 34 -5.08 1.48 -7.74
CA VAL A 34 -4.30 1.60 -8.98
C VAL A 34 -5.08 0.97 -10.15
N PRO A 35 -5.04 1.55 -11.36
CA PRO A 35 -5.71 0.99 -12.53
C PRO A 35 -5.33 -0.46 -12.81
N GLU A 36 -6.33 -1.26 -13.23
CA GLU A 36 -6.11 -2.64 -13.65
C GLU A 36 -5.48 -2.69 -15.05
N LEU A 37 -4.54 -3.61 -15.23
CA LEU A 37 -3.89 -3.87 -16.52
C LEU A 37 -4.18 -5.27 -17.07
N VAL A 38 -4.74 -6.15 -16.23
CA VAL A 38 -5.09 -7.50 -16.66
C VAL A 38 -6.36 -7.46 -17.50
N PRO A 39 -6.40 -8.10 -18.67
CA PRO A 39 -7.60 -8.18 -19.49
C PRO A 39 -8.79 -8.80 -18.74
N GLN A 40 -10.00 -8.32 -19.03
CA GLN A 40 -11.21 -8.73 -18.33
C GLN A 40 -11.45 -10.24 -18.40
N ASP A 41 -11.22 -10.86 -19.57
CA ASP A 41 -11.37 -12.29 -19.75
C ASP A 41 -10.44 -13.12 -18.85
N VAL A 42 -9.26 -12.60 -18.53
CA VAL A 42 -8.33 -13.23 -17.58
C VAL A 42 -8.82 -13.08 -16.15
N LEU A 43 -9.32 -11.89 -15.78
CA LEU A 43 -9.92 -11.65 -14.46
C LEU A 43 -11.12 -12.57 -14.21
N ASP A 44 -11.94 -12.76 -15.22
CA ASP A 44 -13.12 -13.63 -15.15
C ASP A 44 -12.71 -15.11 -14.96
N ARG A 45 -11.78 -15.60 -15.78
CA ARG A 45 -11.27 -16.98 -15.69
C ARG A 45 -10.60 -17.30 -14.37
N THR A 46 -9.92 -16.33 -13.76
CA THR A 46 -9.22 -16.52 -12.48
C THR A 46 -10.11 -16.26 -11.25
N GLY A 47 -11.36 -15.85 -11.47
CA GLY A 47 -12.27 -15.44 -10.39
C GLY A 47 -11.93 -14.10 -9.73
N ALA A 48 -10.90 -13.41 -10.20
CA ALA A 48 -10.48 -12.13 -9.64
C ALA A 48 -11.54 -11.04 -9.87
N ALA A 49 -12.26 -11.08 -10.99
CA ALA A 49 -13.31 -10.11 -11.31
C ALA A 49 -14.39 -10.05 -10.21
N LYS A 50 -14.84 -11.20 -9.71
CA LYS A 50 -15.84 -11.29 -8.65
C LYS A 50 -15.36 -10.63 -7.35
N ILE A 51 -14.11 -10.90 -6.97
CA ILE A 51 -13.50 -10.33 -5.76
C ILE A 51 -13.28 -8.83 -5.90
N ARG A 52 -12.83 -8.38 -7.07
CA ARG A 52 -12.62 -6.96 -7.34
C ARG A 52 -13.93 -6.15 -7.35
N ALA A 53 -15.05 -6.77 -7.66
CA ALA A 53 -16.36 -6.14 -7.56
C ALA A 53 -16.68 -5.66 -6.13
N GLU A 54 -16.14 -6.32 -5.09
CA GLU A 54 -16.35 -5.95 -3.68
C GLU A 54 -15.80 -4.55 -3.36
N PHE A 55 -14.74 -4.11 -4.04
CA PHE A 55 -14.11 -2.80 -3.85
C PHE A 55 -14.13 -1.91 -5.11
N SER A 56 -15.05 -2.19 -6.03
CA SER A 56 -15.25 -1.37 -7.24
C SER A 56 -15.68 0.08 -6.95
N HIS A 57 -16.22 0.30 -5.74
CA HIS A 57 -16.59 1.63 -5.24
C HIS A 57 -15.38 2.51 -4.89
N VAL A 58 -14.19 1.93 -4.70
CA VAL A 58 -12.97 2.68 -4.39
C VAL A 58 -12.52 3.44 -5.65
N PRO A 59 -12.30 4.77 -5.58
CA PRO A 59 -11.89 5.54 -6.74
C PRO A 59 -10.54 5.09 -7.30
N VAL A 60 -10.39 5.20 -8.62
CA VAL A 60 -9.12 4.90 -9.30
C VAL A 60 -8.15 6.06 -9.11
N ALA A 61 -6.91 5.74 -8.76
CA ALA A 61 -5.84 6.69 -8.57
C ALA A 61 -5.38 7.30 -9.90
N SER A 62 -5.13 8.61 -9.90
CA SER A 62 -4.30 9.26 -10.92
C SER A 62 -3.01 9.77 -10.30
N PRO A 63 -1.89 9.83 -11.04
CA PRO A 63 -0.62 10.31 -10.49
C PRO A 63 -0.69 11.68 -9.82
N ASP A 64 -1.43 12.62 -10.40
CA ASP A 64 -1.55 13.99 -9.89
C ASP A 64 -2.11 14.06 -8.47
N ARG A 65 -2.96 13.09 -8.10
CA ARG A 65 -3.53 13.01 -6.75
C ARG A 65 -2.48 12.80 -5.66
N LEU A 66 -1.32 12.27 -5.99
CA LEU A 66 -0.23 12.10 -5.03
C LEU A 66 0.30 13.43 -4.50
N ALA A 67 0.26 14.48 -5.31
CA ALA A 67 0.71 15.81 -4.89
C ALA A 67 -0.21 16.46 -3.85
N GLU A 68 -1.47 16.03 -3.75
CA GLU A 68 -2.45 16.57 -2.79
C GLU A 68 -2.24 16.05 -1.36
N ALA A 69 -1.54 14.93 -1.19
CA ALA A 69 -1.38 14.27 0.10
C ALA A 69 -0.13 14.77 0.84
N ASP A 70 -0.18 14.83 2.17
CA ASP A 70 0.97 15.08 3.04
C ASP A 70 1.78 13.80 3.27
N ALA A 71 1.08 12.66 3.31
CA ALA A 71 1.65 11.34 3.48
C ALA A 71 0.98 10.34 2.53
N ILE A 72 1.73 9.38 2.01
CA ILE A 72 1.22 8.36 1.10
C ILE A 72 1.66 6.98 1.56
N ILE A 73 0.70 6.08 1.74
CA ILE A 73 0.96 4.68 2.07
C ILE A 73 0.63 3.85 0.84
N PHE A 74 1.62 3.14 0.30
CA PHE A 74 1.48 2.33 -0.91
C PHE A 74 1.29 0.85 -0.57
N GLY A 75 0.26 0.22 -1.17
CA GLY A 75 -0.05 -1.19 -0.99
C GLY A 75 0.11 -2.00 -2.27
N THR A 76 0.90 -3.06 -2.26
CA THR A 76 1.11 -3.91 -3.43
C THR A 76 1.23 -5.39 -3.05
N PRO A 77 0.70 -6.33 -3.84
CA PRO A 77 1.09 -7.72 -3.69
C PRO A 77 2.52 -7.90 -4.19
N THR A 78 3.21 -8.89 -3.65
CA THR A 78 4.53 -9.27 -4.17
C THR A 78 4.42 -9.92 -5.56
N ARG A 79 5.36 -9.62 -6.42
CA ARG A 79 5.64 -10.33 -7.66
C ARG A 79 7.14 -10.55 -7.76
N PHE A 80 7.59 -11.79 -7.44
CA PHE A 80 9.01 -12.15 -7.46
C PHE A 80 9.88 -11.21 -6.62
N GLY A 81 9.40 -10.83 -5.42
CA GLY A 81 10.12 -9.94 -4.51
C GLY A 81 10.06 -8.45 -4.89
N ASN A 82 9.18 -8.07 -5.80
CA ASN A 82 8.95 -6.68 -6.23
C ASN A 82 7.47 -6.33 -6.22
N MET A 83 7.15 -5.04 -6.39
CA MET A 83 5.79 -4.60 -6.62
C MET A 83 5.21 -5.21 -7.90
N CYS A 84 3.88 -5.30 -7.98
CA CYS A 84 3.20 -5.76 -9.18
C CYS A 84 3.31 -4.75 -10.34
N SER A 85 3.11 -5.23 -11.56
CA SER A 85 3.19 -4.41 -12.79
C SER A 85 2.22 -3.24 -12.80
N GLN A 86 1.03 -3.39 -12.24
CA GLN A 86 0.05 -2.33 -12.14
C GLN A 86 0.58 -1.15 -11.29
N MET A 87 1.14 -1.46 -10.12
CA MET A 87 1.74 -0.44 -9.25
C MET A 87 2.97 0.20 -9.92
N LYS A 88 3.82 -0.60 -10.55
CA LYS A 88 4.99 -0.07 -11.26
C LYS A 88 4.58 0.84 -12.42
N ASN A 89 3.61 0.41 -13.23
CA ASN A 89 3.08 1.23 -14.33
C ASN A 89 2.47 2.55 -13.83
N PHE A 90 1.77 2.52 -12.70
CA PHE A 90 1.24 3.73 -12.07
C PHE A 90 2.37 4.69 -11.66
N LEU A 91 3.40 4.17 -11.00
CA LEU A 91 4.57 4.96 -10.57
C LEU A 91 5.39 5.48 -11.75
N ASP A 92 5.50 4.72 -12.83
CA ASP A 92 6.21 5.18 -14.05
C ASP A 92 5.55 6.40 -14.71
N GLN A 93 4.26 6.63 -14.44
CA GLN A 93 3.53 7.81 -14.91
C GLN A 93 3.75 9.05 -14.04
N THR A 94 4.48 8.95 -12.92
CA THR A 94 4.75 10.09 -12.02
C THR A 94 5.93 10.96 -12.44
N GLY A 95 6.42 10.82 -13.66
CA GLY A 95 7.60 11.56 -14.15
C GLY A 95 7.46 13.09 -14.06
N ALA A 96 6.26 13.64 -14.31
CA ALA A 96 6.01 15.08 -14.16
C ALA A 96 6.08 15.53 -12.69
N LEU A 97 5.60 14.72 -11.75
CA LEU A 97 5.71 14.98 -10.31
C LEU A 97 7.17 14.94 -9.84
N TRP A 98 7.93 13.99 -10.38
CA TRP A 98 9.38 13.92 -10.10
C TRP A 98 10.10 15.15 -10.62
N ALA A 99 9.86 15.55 -11.87
CA ALA A 99 10.50 16.71 -12.47
C ALA A 99 10.20 18.03 -11.76
N SER A 100 8.98 18.16 -11.19
CA SER A 100 8.57 19.34 -10.41
C SER A 100 8.96 19.26 -8.93
N GLY A 101 9.48 18.13 -8.45
CA GLY A 101 9.76 17.92 -7.03
C GLY A 101 8.53 17.84 -6.14
N ALA A 102 7.35 17.55 -6.70
CA ALA A 102 6.06 17.63 -6.00
C ALA A 102 5.93 16.68 -4.79
N LEU A 103 6.74 15.63 -4.73
CA LEU A 103 6.73 14.66 -3.63
C LEU A 103 7.92 14.82 -2.67
N ILE A 104 8.81 15.78 -2.90
CA ILE A 104 9.96 16.02 -2.01
C ILE A 104 9.47 16.37 -0.60
N GLY A 105 10.01 15.65 0.41
CA GLY A 105 9.70 15.85 1.82
C GLY A 105 8.36 15.28 2.28
N LYS A 106 7.52 14.75 1.38
CA LYS A 106 6.29 14.03 1.79
C LYS A 106 6.66 12.69 2.43
N VAL A 107 5.84 12.25 3.37
CA VAL A 107 6.04 10.95 4.03
C VAL A 107 5.55 9.83 3.11
N GLY A 108 6.37 8.79 2.96
CA GLY A 108 6.04 7.59 2.20
C GLY A 108 6.21 6.31 3.01
N SER A 109 5.25 5.40 2.92
CA SER A 109 5.31 4.08 3.54
C SER A 109 4.81 3.01 2.59
N VAL A 110 5.15 1.75 2.85
CA VAL A 110 4.79 0.62 1.99
C VAL A 110 4.29 -0.54 2.83
N PHE A 111 3.23 -1.19 2.36
CA PHE A 111 2.79 -2.49 2.86
C PHE A 111 2.61 -3.48 1.71
N THR A 112 2.76 -4.75 2.01
CA THR A 112 2.63 -5.82 1.03
C THR A 112 1.99 -7.07 1.61
N SER A 113 1.49 -7.92 0.73
CA SER A 113 0.99 -9.26 1.07
C SER A 113 1.59 -10.28 0.12
N THR A 114 1.94 -11.45 0.67
CA THR A 114 2.48 -12.59 -0.06
C THR A 114 1.65 -13.83 0.20
N ALA A 115 1.70 -14.81 -0.71
CA ALA A 115 0.96 -16.07 -0.57
C ALA A 115 1.62 -17.04 0.41
N SER A 116 2.89 -16.83 0.75
CA SER A 116 3.66 -17.69 1.66
C SER A 116 4.39 -16.86 2.69
N GLN A 117 4.64 -17.47 3.84
CA GLN A 117 5.49 -16.89 4.88
C GLN A 117 6.90 -16.67 4.31
N HIS A 118 7.48 -15.51 4.57
CA HIS A 118 8.77 -15.08 4.01
C HIS A 118 8.85 -15.17 2.48
N GLY A 119 7.72 -14.94 1.79
CA GLY A 119 7.58 -15.04 0.34
C GLY A 119 8.01 -13.79 -0.43
N GLY A 120 8.91 -12.97 0.14
CA GLY A 120 9.46 -11.77 -0.49
C GLY A 120 8.84 -10.46 -0.01
N GLN A 121 8.25 -10.42 1.19
CA GLN A 121 7.73 -9.18 1.78
C GLN A 121 8.83 -8.14 1.91
N GLU A 122 9.96 -8.52 2.48
CA GLU A 122 11.09 -7.65 2.78
C GLU A 122 11.67 -7.06 1.49
N THR A 123 11.88 -7.90 0.47
CA THR A 123 12.43 -7.45 -0.81
C THR A 123 11.46 -6.57 -1.58
N THR A 124 10.16 -6.86 -1.52
CA THR A 124 9.13 -6.02 -2.13
C THR A 124 9.10 -4.63 -1.49
N ILE A 125 9.13 -4.56 -0.16
CA ILE A 125 9.13 -3.30 0.58
C ILE A 125 10.42 -2.53 0.30
N THR A 126 11.58 -3.16 0.43
CA THR A 126 12.86 -2.47 0.24
C THR A 126 13.09 -2.02 -1.20
N SER A 127 12.68 -2.80 -2.20
CA SER A 127 12.74 -2.37 -3.60
C SER A 127 11.79 -1.20 -3.90
N PHE A 128 10.62 -1.17 -3.25
CA PHE A 128 9.68 -0.05 -3.38
C PHE A 128 10.26 1.24 -2.77
N HIS A 129 10.95 1.15 -1.62
CA HIS A 129 11.60 2.30 -0.99
C HIS A 129 12.55 3.03 -1.92
N VAL A 130 13.23 2.32 -2.82
CA VAL A 130 14.10 2.96 -3.83
C VAL A 130 13.30 3.96 -4.68
N THR A 131 12.10 3.62 -5.10
CA THR A 131 11.23 4.53 -5.87
C THR A 131 10.82 5.75 -5.05
N LEU A 132 10.45 5.56 -3.77
CA LEU A 132 10.07 6.67 -2.89
C LEU A 132 11.25 7.63 -2.66
N LEU A 133 12.45 7.08 -2.43
CA LEU A 133 13.68 7.87 -2.27
C LEU A 133 14.02 8.65 -3.54
N HIS A 134 13.81 8.08 -4.73
CA HIS A 134 13.98 8.80 -6.00
C HIS A 134 13.02 9.98 -6.16
N HIS A 135 11.85 9.92 -5.53
CA HIS A 135 10.91 11.05 -5.45
C HIS A 135 11.26 12.06 -4.34
N GLY A 136 12.33 11.82 -3.57
CA GLY A 136 12.70 12.67 -2.43
C GLY A 136 11.77 12.56 -1.23
N MET A 137 11.00 11.48 -1.12
CA MET A 137 10.12 11.23 0.00
C MET A 137 10.88 10.80 1.25
N ILE A 138 10.31 11.09 2.41
CA ILE A 138 10.78 10.60 3.71
C ILE A 138 10.14 9.23 3.93
N VAL A 139 10.97 8.17 3.86
CA VAL A 139 10.48 6.80 4.04
C VAL A 139 10.33 6.51 5.54
N VAL A 140 9.13 6.09 5.95
CA VAL A 140 8.83 5.61 7.30
C VAL A 140 8.39 4.15 7.24
N GLY A 141 9.03 3.33 8.09
CA GLY A 141 8.64 1.95 8.32
C GLY A 141 7.55 1.82 9.37
N PRO A 142 6.99 0.62 9.56
CA PRO A 142 6.10 0.35 10.68
C PRO A 142 6.85 0.57 12.00
N LEU A 143 6.22 1.29 12.92
CA LEU A 143 6.73 1.44 14.27
C LEU A 143 6.31 0.21 15.08
N PHE A 144 7.27 -0.49 15.65
CA PHE A 144 7.01 -1.55 16.62
C PHE A 144 6.73 -0.89 17.98
N GLY A 145 5.48 -0.86 18.38
CA GLY A 145 5.09 -0.47 19.73
C GLY A 145 5.38 -1.59 20.72
N LYS A 146 5.53 -1.25 21.99
CA LYS A 146 5.78 -2.20 23.10
C LYS A 146 4.69 -3.28 23.18
N GLU A 147 3.48 -2.95 22.78
CA GLU A 147 2.33 -3.86 22.76
C GLU A 147 2.42 -4.99 21.72
N THR A 148 3.35 -4.89 20.75
CA THR A 148 3.57 -5.90 19.72
C THR A 148 4.41 -7.08 20.23
N PHE A 149 5.05 -6.95 21.40
CA PHE A 149 5.97 -7.94 21.95
C PHE A 149 5.46 -8.66 23.20
N ASP A 150 4.29 -8.26 23.75
CA ASP A 150 3.80 -8.79 25.02
C ASP A 150 3.03 -10.12 24.91
N ASP A 151 2.85 -10.68 23.72
CA ASP A 151 2.22 -11.99 23.57
C ASP A 151 3.12 -12.99 22.85
N ASP A 152 3.90 -13.74 23.64
CA ASP A 152 4.76 -14.82 23.16
C ASP A 152 4.02 -15.95 22.39
N ARG A 153 2.69 -15.88 22.33
CA ARG A 153 1.81 -16.85 21.67
C ARG A 153 1.50 -16.52 20.22
N ASP A 154 1.91 -15.35 19.72
CA ASP A 154 1.48 -14.83 18.43
C ASP A 154 2.60 -14.65 17.39
N LEU A 155 3.78 -15.24 17.61
CA LEU A 155 4.86 -15.24 16.61
C LEU A 155 4.47 -15.91 15.27
N GLY A 156 3.32 -16.58 15.21
CA GLY A 156 2.73 -17.14 13.98
C GLY A 156 1.55 -16.36 13.42
N ARG A 157 1.06 -15.36 14.14
CA ARG A 157 0.00 -14.47 13.71
C ARG A 157 0.45 -13.06 13.98
N LEU A 158 1.16 -12.45 13.02
CA LEU A 158 1.30 -11.01 13.04
C LEU A 158 -0.10 -10.43 12.94
N PRO A 159 -0.70 -9.93 14.04
CA PRO A 159 -1.91 -9.15 13.93
C PRO A 159 -1.52 -7.91 13.16
N LEU A 160 -2.29 -7.60 12.13
CA LEU A 160 -2.22 -6.36 11.39
C LEU A 160 -2.70 -5.20 12.30
N ARG A 161 -2.11 -5.05 13.45
CA ARG A 161 -2.16 -3.82 14.24
C ARG A 161 -1.04 -2.91 13.79
N PHE A 162 -1.11 -2.55 12.52
CA PHE A 162 -0.33 -1.46 12.01
C PHE A 162 -0.91 -0.16 12.55
N ILE A 163 -0.08 0.56 13.28
CA ILE A 163 -0.24 1.95 13.68
C ILE A 163 -1.23 2.17 14.82
N ASN A 164 -0.74 2.08 16.01
CA ASN A 164 -1.19 2.98 17.06
C ASN A 164 -0.03 3.95 17.36
N PRO A 165 0.00 5.15 16.77
CA PRO A 165 0.97 6.15 17.15
C PRO A 165 0.52 6.78 18.46
N CYS A 166 1.29 6.58 19.51
CA CYS A 166 1.32 7.44 20.67
C CYS A 166 -0.03 7.64 21.40
N ARG A 167 -0.37 6.76 22.31
CA ARG A 167 -1.00 7.25 23.54
C ARG A 167 0.10 7.75 24.46
N ALA A 168 0.19 9.07 24.57
CA ALA A 168 0.86 9.72 25.67
C ALA A 168 0.16 9.38 27.00
#